data_75b87e45ec8ec2be2a23c4936ca00f88
#
_entry.id   75b87e45ec8ec2be2a23c4936ca00f88
#
_cell.length_a   1.000
_cell.length_b   1.000
_cell.length_c   1.000
_cell.angle_alpha   90.00
_cell.angle_beta   90.00
_cell.angle_gamma   90.00
#
_symmetry.space_group_name_H-M   'P 1'
#
loop_
_entity.id
_entity.type
_entity.pdbx_description
1 polymer ?
#
loop_
_entity_poly.entity_id
_entity_poly.type
_entity_poly.pdbx_seq_one_letter_code
_entity_poly.pdbx_strand_id
1 'polypeptide(L)'
;MTNVTQMNETERQYYFMEKASGHVAKLGEKLGRKPTCCVTTFGCQMNARDSEKLVGILEKVGYEIIEDENADFVIYNTCTVRDNANQRVYGRLGVLNGYKKKNPHMKIALCGCMMQEPSVIEKIKTCSKCRFCRLSVRYIYF
;
A
#
# COMPACT_ATOMS: atom_id res chain seq x y z
N MET A 1 8.41 -2.58 27.78
CA MET A 1 7.60 -1.96 26.71
C MET A 1 8.41 -0.84 26.07
N THR A 2 8.72 -0.97 24.81
CA THR A 2 9.41 0.09 24.08
C THR A 2 8.41 1.20 23.76
N ASN A 3 8.66 2.39 24.29
CA ASN A 3 7.77 3.53 24.05
C ASN A 3 8.03 4.12 22.66
N VAL A 4 7.21 3.78 21.71
CA VAL A 4 7.32 4.22 20.29
C VAL A 4 7.35 5.75 20.17
N THR A 5 6.78 6.46 21.15
CA THR A 5 6.72 7.93 21.16
C THR A 5 8.08 8.57 21.39
N GLN A 6 9.04 7.86 22.00
CA GLN A 6 10.38 8.34 22.31
C GLN A 6 11.42 7.96 21.25
N MET A 7 11.05 7.14 20.28
CA MET A 7 11.93 6.73 19.19
C MET A 7 12.10 7.85 18.16
N ASN A 8 13.31 8.02 17.64
CA ASN A 8 13.51 8.85 16.46
C ASN A 8 12.85 8.21 15.23
N GLU A 9 12.74 8.95 14.13
CA GLU A 9 12.03 8.50 12.95
C GLU A 9 12.61 7.22 12.34
N THR A 10 13.93 7.12 12.30
CA THR A 10 14.63 5.94 11.77
C THR A 10 14.38 4.69 12.63
N GLU A 11 14.48 4.83 13.95
CA GLU A 11 14.20 3.75 14.90
C GLU A 11 12.75 3.28 14.79
N ARG A 12 11.83 4.22 14.66
CA ARG A 12 10.41 3.95 14.46
C ARG A 12 10.16 3.17 13.17
N GLN A 13 10.83 3.55 12.09
CA GLN A 13 10.73 2.86 10.81
C GLN A 13 11.21 1.40 10.93
N TYR A 14 12.37 1.17 11.53
CA TYR A 14 12.88 -0.20 11.74
C TYR A 14 11.96 -1.03 12.63
N TYR A 15 11.43 -0.44 13.68
CA TYR A 15 10.48 -1.11 14.56
C TYR A 15 9.23 -1.60 13.83
N PHE A 16 8.63 -0.74 13.01
CA PHE A 16 7.45 -1.13 12.22
C PHE A 16 7.78 -2.12 11.11
N MET A 17 8.95 -2.00 10.50
CA MET A 17 9.41 -2.97 9.50
C MET A 17 9.59 -4.37 10.11
N GLU A 18 10.15 -4.46 11.30
CA GLU A 18 10.29 -5.72 12.02
C GLU A 18 8.93 -6.35 12.34
N LYS A 19 7.99 -5.57 12.83
CA LYS A 19 6.61 -6.03 13.06
C LYS A 19 5.94 -6.49 11.77
N ALA A 20 6.06 -5.70 10.71
CA ALA A 20 5.51 -6.04 9.40
C ALA A 20 6.13 -7.35 8.87
N SER A 21 7.44 -7.53 9.02
CA SER A 21 8.13 -8.75 8.64
C SER A 21 7.56 -9.99 9.35
N GLY A 22 7.23 -9.87 10.64
CA GLY A 22 6.56 -10.93 11.39
C GLY A 22 5.18 -11.28 10.82
N HIS A 23 4.39 -10.29 10.47
CA HIS A 23 3.08 -10.49 9.84
C HIS A 23 3.20 -11.13 8.46
N VAL A 24 4.17 -10.71 7.65
CA VAL A 24 4.41 -11.26 6.31
C VAL A 24 4.85 -12.72 6.40
N ALA A 25 5.72 -13.05 7.35
CA ALA A 25 6.13 -14.43 7.59
C ALA A 25 4.95 -15.34 7.96
N LYS A 26 4.06 -14.88 8.84
CA LYS A 26 2.84 -15.62 9.20
C LYS A 26 1.91 -15.80 8.01
N LEU A 27 1.76 -14.77 7.19
CA LEU A 27 0.96 -14.85 5.97
C LEU A 27 1.57 -15.87 4.99
N GLY A 28 2.87 -15.87 4.83
CA GLY A 28 3.58 -16.84 3.99
C GLY A 28 3.38 -18.28 4.45
N GLU A 29 3.43 -18.53 5.75
CA GLU A 29 3.10 -19.84 6.32
C GLU A 29 1.67 -20.25 6.02
N LYS A 30 0.72 -19.34 6.19
CA LYS A 30 -0.70 -19.58 5.91
C LYS A 30 -0.97 -19.87 4.44
N LEU A 31 -0.29 -19.18 3.52
CA LEU A 31 -0.44 -19.34 2.08
C LEU A 31 0.37 -20.52 1.52
N GLY A 32 1.38 -20.99 2.25
CA GLY A 32 2.31 -22.02 1.77
C GLY A 32 3.27 -21.51 0.69
N ARG A 33 3.45 -20.20 0.57
CA ARG A 33 4.33 -19.54 -0.39
C ARG A 33 4.72 -18.15 0.10
N LYS A 34 5.75 -17.56 -0.51
CA LYS A 34 6.14 -16.18 -0.21
C LYS A 34 5.02 -15.22 -0.64
N PRO A 35 4.58 -14.30 0.24
CA PRO A 35 3.57 -13.31 -0.14
C PRO A 35 4.09 -12.37 -1.23
N THR A 36 3.19 -11.97 -2.14
CA THR A 36 3.51 -11.11 -3.27
C THR A 36 3.00 -9.69 -3.05
N CYS A 37 3.71 -8.71 -3.62
CA CYS A 37 3.32 -7.31 -3.57
C CYS A 37 3.50 -6.67 -4.94
N CYS A 38 2.55 -5.83 -5.33
CA CYS A 38 2.61 -5.03 -6.54
C CYS A 38 2.52 -3.55 -6.18
N VAL A 39 3.46 -2.75 -6.66
CA VAL A 39 3.46 -1.29 -6.49
C VAL A 39 3.23 -0.65 -7.85
N THR A 40 2.13 0.10 -7.98
CA THR A 40 1.79 0.82 -9.21
C THR A 40 1.86 2.31 -8.96
N THR A 41 2.51 3.02 -9.87
CA THR A 41 2.72 4.46 -9.78
C THR A 41 1.77 5.19 -10.73
N PHE A 42 0.98 6.11 -10.18
CA PHE A 42 0.15 7.02 -10.96
C PHE A 42 0.65 8.44 -10.72
N GLY A 43 1.40 9.00 -11.67
CA GLY A 43 1.89 10.37 -11.51
C GLY A 43 3.19 10.66 -12.23
N CYS A 44 4.02 11.51 -11.63
CA CYS A 44 5.26 12.03 -12.21
C CYS A 44 6.50 11.26 -11.75
N GLN A 45 7.68 11.71 -12.18
CA GLN A 45 8.96 11.09 -11.84
C GLN A 45 9.26 11.08 -10.33
N MET A 46 8.75 12.07 -9.58
CA MET A 46 8.91 12.08 -8.12
C MET A 46 8.19 10.89 -7.48
N ASN A 47 7.00 10.54 -7.97
CA ASN A 47 6.27 9.36 -7.51
C ASN A 47 7.02 8.07 -7.84
N ALA A 48 7.72 8.02 -8.97
CA ALA A 48 8.52 6.85 -9.34
C ALA A 48 9.65 6.58 -8.33
N ARG A 49 10.35 7.62 -7.86
CA ARG A 49 11.39 7.49 -6.83
C ARG A 49 10.83 6.99 -5.51
N ASP A 50 9.67 7.51 -5.11
CA ASP A 50 8.98 7.07 -3.90
C ASP A 50 8.55 5.61 -4.01
N SER A 51 8.09 5.19 -5.18
CA SER A 51 7.76 3.80 -5.45
C SER A 51 8.98 2.87 -5.36
N GLU A 52 10.14 3.30 -5.83
CA GLU A 52 11.39 2.54 -5.70
C GLU A 52 11.78 2.33 -4.22
N LYS A 53 11.63 3.36 -3.40
CA LYS A 53 11.87 3.26 -1.95
C LYS A 53 10.88 2.28 -1.30
N LEU A 54 9.61 2.35 -1.67
CA LEU A 54 8.58 1.42 -1.20
C LEU A 54 8.93 -0.03 -1.55
N VAL A 55 9.32 -0.27 -2.78
CA VAL A 55 9.75 -1.59 -3.24
C VAL A 55 10.89 -2.12 -2.38
N GLY A 56 11.91 -1.30 -2.14
CA GLY A 56 13.04 -1.67 -1.28
C GLY A 56 12.62 -2.04 0.14
N ILE A 57 11.70 -1.29 0.73
CA ILE A 57 11.18 -1.57 2.07
C ILE A 57 10.38 -2.89 2.07
N LEU A 58 9.52 -3.08 1.08
CA LEU A 58 8.66 -4.26 0.98
C LEU A 58 9.47 -5.55 0.78
N GLU A 59 10.52 -5.50 -0.02
CA GLU A 59 11.45 -6.62 -0.17
C GLU A 59 12.13 -6.98 1.15
N LYS A 60 12.59 -5.98 1.90
CA LYS A 60 13.20 -6.18 3.24
C LYS A 60 12.21 -6.78 4.23
N VAL A 61 10.94 -6.41 4.13
CA VAL A 61 9.87 -6.93 5.00
C VAL A 61 9.52 -8.38 4.66
N GLY A 62 9.81 -8.84 3.46
CA GLY A 62 9.65 -10.24 3.06
C GLY A 62 8.68 -10.49 1.92
N TYR A 63 8.22 -9.45 1.23
CA TYR A 63 7.40 -9.60 0.03
C TYR A 63 8.24 -9.91 -1.20
N GLU A 64 7.68 -10.69 -2.10
CA GLU A 64 8.16 -10.82 -3.47
C GLU A 64 7.46 -9.76 -4.33
N ILE A 65 8.24 -8.91 -4.99
CA ILE A 65 7.70 -7.86 -5.84
C ILE A 65 7.37 -8.41 -7.22
N ILE A 66 6.12 -8.24 -7.65
CA ILE A 66 5.62 -8.69 -8.94
C ILE A 66 4.93 -7.54 -9.68
N GLU A 67 4.79 -7.67 -10.98
CA GLU A 67 4.09 -6.68 -11.81
C GLU A 67 2.59 -6.94 -11.91
N ASP A 68 2.13 -8.12 -11.54
CA ASP A 68 0.72 -8.50 -11.58
C ASP A 68 -0.04 -7.91 -10.37
N GLU A 69 -1.09 -7.15 -10.64
CA GLU A 69 -1.95 -6.58 -9.60
C GLU A 69 -2.79 -7.63 -8.84
N ASN A 70 -2.84 -8.85 -9.32
CA ASN A 70 -3.42 -9.98 -8.56
C ASN A 70 -2.38 -10.49 -7.54
N ALA A 71 -1.97 -9.61 -6.66
CA ALA A 71 -0.97 -9.85 -5.61
C ALA A 71 -1.65 -9.89 -4.22
N ASP A 72 -0.92 -10.36 -3.23
CA ASP A 72 -1.42 -10.39 -1.85
C ASP A 72 -1.50 -8.99 -1.23
N PHE A 73 -0.65 -8.08 -1.68
CA PHE A 73 -0.67 -6.68 -1.28
C PHE A 73 -0.44 -5.79 -2.51
N VAL A 74 -1.33 -4.86 -2.74
CA VAL A 74 -1.22 -3.90 -3.85
C VAL A 74 -1.15 -2.50 -3.29
N ILE A 75 -0.16 -1.73 -3.72
CA ILE A 75 0.03 -0.33 -3.34
C ILE A 75 -0.08 0.54 -4.59
N TYR A 76 -0.96 1.53 -4.53
CA TYR A 76 -1.06 2.58 -5.54
C TYR A 76 -0.44 3.87 -5.00
N ASN A 77 0.64 4.30 -5.62
CA ASN A 77 1.28 5.58 -5.34
C ASN A 77 0.70 6.61 -6.31
N THR A 78 -0.03 7.58 -5.78
CA THR A 78 -0.90 8.48 -6.54
C THR A 78 -0.42 9.93 -6.51
N CYS A 79 -0.86 10.71 -7.50
CA CYS A 79 -0.58 12.13 -7.61
C CYS A 79 -1.89 12.90 -7.85
N THR A 80 -2.02 14.11 -7.27
CA THR A 80 -3.22 14.97 -7.40
C THR A 80 -3.16 15.92 -8.58
N VAL A 81 -2.02 16.04 -9.25
CA VAL A 81 -1.75 17.12 -10.21
C VAL A 81 -2.62 17.04 -11.48
N ARG A 82 -3.30 15.90 -11.71
CA ARG A 82 -4.15 15.71 -12.91
C ARG A 82 -5.42 14.95 -12.56
N ASP A 83 -6.57 15.55 -12.87
CA ASP A 83 -7.89 14.93 -12.67
C ASP A 83 -8.03 13.57 -13.35
N ASN A 84 -7.40 13.39 -14.52
CA ASN A 84 -7.39 12.13 -15.25
C ASN A 84 -6.68 11.01 -14.49
N ALA A 85 -5.68 11.32 -13.67
CA ALA A 85 -5.00 10.32 -12.86
C ALA A 85 -5.93 9.74 -11.80
N ASN A 86 -6.78 10.57 -11.19
CA ASN A 86 -7.78 10.14 -10.21
C ASN A 86 -8.79 9.17 -10.82
N GLN A 87 -9.26 9.45 -12.03
CA GLN A 87 -10.18 8.59 -12.77
C GLN A 87 -9.59 7.20 -13.02
N ARG A 88 -8.32 7.14 -13.40
CA ARG A 88 -7.60 5.87 -13.61
C ARG A 88 -7.51 5.07 -12.31
N VAL A 89 -7.19 5.71 -11.20
CA VAL A 89 -7.12 5.07 -9.89
C VAL A 89 -8.46 4.45 -9.52
N TYR A 90 -9.55 5.19 -9.66
CA TYR A 90 -10.89 4.68 -9.35
C TYR A 90 -11.27 3.48 -10.24
N GLY A 91 -10.96 3.54 -11.53
CA GLY A 91 -11.19 2.42 -12.45
C GLY A 91 -10.39 1.16 -12.06
N ARG A 92 -9.12 1.33 -11.72
CA ARG A 92 -8.27 0.21 -11.29
C ARG A 92 -8.72 -0.36 -9.94
N LEU A 93 -9.19 0.46 -9.03
CA LEU A 93 -9.74 0.00 -7.75
C LEU A 93 -10.93 -0.95 -7.95
N GLY A 94 -11.75 -0.69 -8.94
CA GLY A 94 -12.84 -1.60 -9.32
C GLY A 94 -12.32 -2.99 -9.73
N VAL A 95 -11.25 -3.04 -10.51
CA VAL A 95 -10.59 -4.29 -10.91
C VAL A 95 -10.00 -5.01 -9.69
N LEU A 96 -9.30 -4.28 -8.82
CA LEU A 96 -8.73 -4.85 -7.59
C LEU A 96 -9.80 -5.41 -6.66
N ASN A 97 -10.93 -4.77 -6.58
CA ASN A 97 -12.06 -5.27 -5.80
C ASN A 97 -12.55 -6.64 -6.33
N GLY A 98 -12.52 -6.84 -7.64
CA GLY A 98 -12.79 -8.15 -8.25
C GLY A 98 -11.78 -9.21 -7.82
N TYR A 99 -10.50 -8.89 -7.81
CA TYR A 99 -9.45 -9.80 -7.32
C TYR A 99 -9.58 -10.09 -5.82
N LYS A 100 -9.93 -9.08 -5.03
CA LYS A 100 -10.13 -9.23 -3.58
C LYS A 100 -11.29 -10.17 -3.23
N LYS A 101 -12.33 -10.20 -4.02
CA LYS A 101 -13.43 -11.15 -3.84
C LYS A 101 -12.98 -12.60 -3.98
N LYS A 102 -12.03 -12.86 -4.87
CA LYS A 102 -11.43 -14.19 -5.06
C LYS A 102 -10.36 -14.50 -4.02
N ASN A 103 -9.66 -13.46 -3.53
CA ASN A 103 -8.59 -13.55 -2.56
C ASN A 103 -8.88 -12.65 -1.35
N PRO A 104 -9.70 -13.09 -0.38
CA PRO A 104 -10.13 -12.24 0.75
C PRO A 104 -8.99 -11.72 1.62
N HIS A 105 -7.83 -12.38 1.61
CA HIS A 105 -6.64 -11.95 2.35
C HIS A 105 -5.91 -10.77 1.68
N MET A 106 -6.23 -10.46 0.42
CA MET A 106 -5.61 -9.37 -0.33
C MET A 106 -5.82 -8.03 0.36
N LYS A 107 -4.73 -7.25 0.45
CA LYS A 107 -4.75 -5.90 0.99
C LYS A 107 -4.43 -4.89 -0.11
N ILE A 108 -5.08 -3.74 -0.04
CA ILE A 108 -4.92 -2.65 -0.99
C ILE A 108 -4.60 -1.39 -0.20
N ALA A 109 -3.51 -0.71 -0.57
CA ALA A 109 -3.12 0.56 0.05
C ALA A 109 -3.01 1.64 -1.01
N LEU A 110 -3.39 2.85 -0.62
CA LEU A 110 -3.24 4.05 -1.44
C LEU A 110 -2.30 5.01 -0.72
N CYS A 111 -1.35 5.54 -1.44
CA CYS A 111 -0.43 6.55 -0.93
C CYS A 111 -0.22 7.68 -1.94
N GLY A 112 0.51 8.71 -1.53
CA GLY A 112 0.80 9.86 -2.36
C GLY A 112 -0.13 11.05 -2.12
N CYS A 113 0.04 12.10 -2.92
CA CYS A 113 -0.63 13.40 -2.72
C CYS A 113 -2.15 13.32 -2.79
N MET A 114 -2.70 12.42 -3.60
CA MET A 114 -4.14 12.22 -3.74
C MET A 114 -4.82 11.93 -2.39
N MET A 115 -4.13 11.24 -1.50
CA MET A 115 -4.66 10.85 -0.20
C MET A 115 -4.69 11.99 0.82
N GLN A 116 -4.15 13.15 0.48
CA GLN A 116 -4.21 14.35 1.31
C GLN A 116 -5.48 15.16 1.07
N GLU A 117 -6.23 14.88 0.01
CA GLU A 117 -7.47 15.57 -0.30
C GLU A 117 -8.66 14.95 0.43
N PRO A 118 -9.39 15.70 1.28
CA PRO A 118 -10.54 15.19 2.03
C PRO A 118 -11.65 14.63 1.16
N SER A 119 -11.91 15.25 0.01
CA SER A 119 -12.94 14.81 -0.94
C SER A 119 -12.65 13.42 -1.51
N VAL A 120 -11.39 13.12 -1.79
CA VAL A 120 -10.94 11.82 -2.28
C VAL A 120 -11.08 10.75 -1.20
N ILE A 121 -10.65 11.05 0.02
CA ILE A 121 -10.76 10.16 1.16
C ILE A 121 -12.22 9.79 1.43
N GLU A 122 -13.11 10.78 1.39
CA GLU A 122 -14.53 10.57 1.59
C GLU A 122 -15.14 9.69 0.49
N LYS A 123 -14.81 9.95 -0.76
CA LYS A 123 -15.26 9.15 -1.90
C LYS A 123 -14.81 7.68 -1.79
N ILE A 124 -13.59 7.45 -1.33
CA ILE A 124 -13.06 6.11 -1.11
C ILE A 124 -13.79 5.41 0.05
N LYS A 125 -14.06 6.14 1.14
CA LYS A 125 -14.79 5.60 2.30
C LYS A 125 -16.24 5.25 1.99
N THR A 126 -16.91 6.02 1.15
CA THR A 126 -18.32 5.82 0.77
C THR A 126 -18.49 4.76 -0.31
N CYS A 127 -17.41 4.36 -0.99
CA CYS A 127 -17.45 3.26 -1.92
C CYS A 127 -17.59 1.95 -1.14
N SER A 128 -18.82 1.48 -0.96
CA SER A 128 -19.15 0.25 -0.22
C SER A 128 -18.50 -1.02 -0.79
N LYS A 129 -18.00 -0.92 -2.02
CA LYS A 129 -17.32 -2.02 -2.72
C LYS A 129 -15.82 -2.09 -2.38
N CYS A 130 -15.28 -1.07 -1.74
CA CYS A 130 -13.85 -0.95 -1.44
C CYS A 130 -13.62 -1.11 0.06
N ARG A 131 -13.47 -2.34 0.53
CA ARG A 131 -12.97 -2.59 1.88
C ARG A 131 -11.46 -2.36 1.91
N PHE A 132 -11.08 -1.08 1.93
CA PHE A 132 -9.68 -0.74 2.12
C PHE A 132 -9.25 -1.04 3.54
N CYS A 133 -8.17 -1.81 3.67
CA CYS A 133 -7.37 -1.71 4.86
C CYS A 133 -6.94 -0.24 5.00
N ARG A 134 -7.39 0.42 6.05
CA ARG A 134 -6.83 1.69 6.47
C ARG A 134 -5.40 1.47 6.95
N LEU A 135 -4.48 1.24 6.05
CA LEU A 135 -3.15 1.72 6.31
C LEU A 135 -3.32 3.23 6.33
N SER A 136 -3.24 3.82 7.49
CA SER A 136 -3.26 5.26 7.60
C SER A 136 -1.99 5.75 6.92
N VAL A 137 -2.15 6.11 5.67
CA VAL A 137 -1.10 6.55 4.76
C VAL A 137 -0.41 7.84 5.25
N ARG A 138 -0.88 8.39 6.36
CA ARG A 138 -0.25 9.52 7.04
C ARG A 138 1.17 9.26 7.53
N TYR A 139 1.68 8.05 7.42
CA TYR A 139 2.96 7.66 8.03
C TYR A 139 4.00 7.08 7.09
N ILE A 140 3.76 7.05 5.78
CA ILE A 140 4.85 6.82 4.84
C ILE A 140 5.44 8.18 4.47
N TYR A 141 6.18 8.75 5.42
CA TYR A 141 7.07 9.85 5.12
C TYR A 141 8.32 9.28 4.47
N PHE A 142 8.54 9.74 3.27
CA PHE A 142 9.78 9.48 2.58
C PHE A 142 10.83 10.54 2.94
#